data_412b0175e1bf92be5d344f4aba3e63a6
#
_entry.id   412b0175e1bf92be5d344f4aba3e63a6
#
_cell.length_a   1.000
_cell.length_b   1.000
_cell.length_c   1.000
_cell.angle_alpha   90.00
_cell.angle_beta   90.00
_cell.angle_gamma   90.00
#
_symmetry.space_group_name_H-M   'P 1'
#
loop_
_entity.id
_entity.type
_entity.pdbx_description
1 polymer ?
#
loop_
_entity_poly.entity_id
_entity_poly.type
_entity_poly.pdbx_seq_one_letter_code
_entity_poly.pdbx_strand_id
1 'polypeptide(L)'
;MSAAENSPPPETNPEPNIPDRNGLTLLMLVAVILLPLATWFVLPLVPPLGSLPELYTGGTSYPASPLHFDRSGSLQTASAEGSSKELPLITNVQILDFDGDGKNEILACDAGNNRVLLISIDQAGVQTSRTLIEDVAAPAHATAVDIDADGDLDLVISVLGNIQPDDGVVGKVELFEQTKNGFVRHVILDDVRRVADVQPGDFDQDGDLDLAVAVFGYNRGEVLWLENQGNFQFVDHLLHRAPGTIHVPVADFDGDGDLDIATIVSQEEEELVAFENLGQGKFKTRSLWMTPNMDLGSAGLIHADLDQDGDQDLILPAGDNLEDFDAYPQPYHGCYWFENTGDWKFKQHRISNLGGTYAGDVTDLDGDGDLDVVLVSMTNDWYTPGNASLVWLENDGQQNFKSWQIDSEPIHLVTVATGDLNQDGRPDIAAGALNMRKPFDRIGQISAWLQRAEGGR
;
A
#
# COMPACT_ATOMS: atom_id res chain seq x y z
N MET A 1 67.99 37.06 -37.16
CA MET A 1 66.92 38.06 -37.29
C MET A 1 65.77 37.54 -36.59
N SER A 2 65.58 37.99 -35.37
CA SER A 2 64.55 37.52 -34.38
C SER A 2 63.41 38.49 -34.40
N ALA A 3 62.20 38.02 -34.59
CA ALA A 3 61.01 38.80 -34.43
C ALA A 3 60.54 38.65 -32.98
N ALA A 4 60.35 39.75 -32.25
CA ALA A 4 59.89 39.83 -30.93
C ALA A 4 58.33 39.80 -30.95
N GLU A 5 57.70 38.84 -30.25
CA GLU A 5 56.29 38.81 -29.99
C GLU A 5 55.93 39.73 -28.81
N ASN A 6 55.02 40.66 -29.09
CA ASN A 6 54.40 41.50 -28.07
C ASN A 6 53.27 40.75 -27.41
N SER A 7 53.41 40.42 -26.10
CA SER A 7 52.33 39.94 -25.26
C SER A 7 51.56 41.13 -24.66
N PRO A 8 50.20 41.10 -24.59
CA PRO A 8 49.43 42.14 -23.95
C PRO A 8 49.55 42.06 -22.41
N PRO A 9 49.32 43.18 -21.69
CA PRO A 9 49.42 43.21 -20.23
C PRO A 9 48.25 42.45 -19.59
N PRO A 10 48.42 41.95 -18.36
CA PRO A 10 47.36 41.18 -17.67
C PRO A 10 46.18 42.05 -17.31
N GLU A 11 44.99 41.54 -17.59
CA GLU A 11 43.70 42.11 -17.13
C GLU A 11 43.66 42.10 -15.61
N THR A 12 43.42 43.27 -15.01
CA THR A 12 43.16 43.42 -13.59
C THR A 12 41.72 42.99 -13.32
N ASN A 13 41.52 41.92 -12.54
CA ASN A 13 40.22 41.54 -12.00
C ASN A 13 39.66 42.67 -11.15
N PRO A 14 38.39 43.06 -11.28
CA PRO A 14 37.73 43.99 -10.37
C PRO A 14 37.62 43.37 -8.98
N GLU A 15 37.99 44.19 -7.98
CA GLU A 15 37.78 43.82 -6.56
C GLU A 15 36.30 43.51 -6.28
N PRO A 16 35.99 42.52 -5.40
CA PRO A 16 34.61 42.28 -5.03
C PRO A 16 34.05 43.49 -4.26
N ASN A 17 32.91 43.95 -4.71
CA ASN A 17 32.15 45.06 -4.12
C ASN A 17 31.68 44.63 -2.74
N ILE A 18 32.33 45.03 -1.67
CA ILE A 18 31.93 44.77 -0.28
C ILE A 18 30.76 45.71 -0.01
N PRO A 19 29.58 45.21 0.32
CA PRO A 19 28.44 46.09 0.63
C PRO A 19 28.74 46.95 1.87
N ASP A 20 28.36 48.22 1.76
CA ASP A 20 28.57 49.23 2.77
C ASP A 20 28.11 48.74 4.16
N ARG A 21 28.99 48.78 5.14
CA ARG A 21 28.74 48.39 6.52
C ARG A 21 27.53 49.06 7.14
N ASN A 22 27.17 50.25 6.65
CA ASN A 22 25.99 50.99 7.10
C ASN A 22 24.67 50.39 6.60
N GLY A 23 24.66 49.74 5.42
CA GLY A 23 23.50 49.01 4.91
C GLY A 23 23.18 47.74 5.71
N LEU A 24 24.23 46.99 6.12
CA LEU A 24 24.04 45.80 6.93
C LEU A 24 23.53 46.11 8.35
N THR A 25 24.00 47.24 8.95
CA THR A 25 23.56 47.66 10.27
C THR A 25 22.10 48.15 10.22
N LEU A 26 21.68 48.79 9.13
CA LEU A 26 20.28 49.22 8.94
C LEU A 26 19.35 48.00 8.70
N LEU A 27 19.78 46.98 7.97
CA LEU A 27 19.02 45.76 7.76
C LEU A 27 18.84 44.95 9.07
N MET A 28 19.90 44.85 9.90
CA MET A 28 19.79 44.21 11.22
C MET A 28 18.91 45.00 12.19
N LEU A 29 18.95 46.33 12.18
CA LEU A 29 18.07 47.16 13.00
C LEU A 29 16.59 47.04 12.57
N VAL A 30 16.33 46.97 11.25
CA VAL A 30 14.99 46.74 10.70
C VAL A 30 14.47 45.35 11.07
N ALA A 31 15.31 44.32 11.01
CA ALA A 31 14.93 42.95 11.39
C ALA A 31 14.66 42.86 12.91
N VAL A 32 15.46 43.52 13.76
CA VAL A 32 15.28 43.52 15.23
C VAL A 32 14.04 44.31 15.67
N ILE A 33 13.60 45.31 14.92
CA ILE A 33 12.41 46.13 15.25
C ILE A 33 11.13 45.57 14.58
N LEU A 34 11.21 45.03 13.35
CA LEU A 34 10.02 44.54 12.64
C LEU A 34 9.62 43.13 13.07
N LEU A 35 10.54 42.25 13.45
CA LEU A 35 10.18 40.94 13.99
C LEU A 35 9.33 41.02 15.28
N PRO A 36 9.68 41.81 16.31
CA PRO A 36 8.80 41.99 17.47
C PRO A 36 7.48 42.69 17.16
N LEU A 37 7.47 43.66 16.22
CA LEU A 37 6.23 44.29 15.78
C LEU A 37 5.34 43.31 14.99
N ALA A 38 5.90 42.51 14.12
CA ALA A 38 5.16 41.44 13.41
C ALA A 38 4.59 40.42 14.38
N THR A 39 5.36 39.98 15.40
CA THR A 39 4.86 39.09 16.45
C THR A 39 3.74 39.74 17.28
N TRP A 40 3.81 41.06 17.54
CA TRP A 40 2.79 41.80 18.29
C TRP A 40 1.46 41.97 17.51
N PHE A 41 1.53 42.10 16.17
CA PHE A 41 0.35 42.20 15.31
C PHE A 41 -0.18 40.88 14.79
N VAL A 42 0.67 39.82 14.68
CA VAL A 42 0.26 38.52 14.18
C VAL A 42 -0.17 37.57 15.31
N LEU A 43 0.41 37.71 16.53
CA LEU A 43 -0.01 36.91 17.68
C LEU A 43 -1.51 36.99 18.03
N PRO A 44 -2.19 38.15 17.91
CA PRO A 44 -3.65 38.20 18.12
C PRO A 44 -4.47 37.56 17.01
N LEU A 45 -3.86 37.30 15.83
CA LEU A 45 -4.51 36.61 14.69
C LEU A 45 -4.30 35.10 14.72
N VAL A 46 -3.37 34.63 15.56
CA VAL A 46 -3.20 33.19 15.82
C VAL A 46 -4.15 32.85 16.96
N PRO A 47 -5.11 31.94 16.76
CA PRO A 47 -5.98 31.50 17.83
C PRO A 47 -5.11 31.01 19.03
N PRO A 48 -5.54 31.25 20.28
CA PRO A 48 -4.79 30.79 21.44
C PRO A 48 -4.54 29.29 21.29
N LEU A 49 -3.33 28.85 21.66
CA LEU A 49 -2.89 27.44 21.54
C LEU A 49 -3.93 26.42 22.06
N GLY A 50 -4.78 26.82 23.00
CA GLY A 50 -5.90 25.99 23.48
C GLY A 50 -7.17 26.00 22.61
N SER A 51 -7.20 26.76 21.49
CA SER A 51 -8.28 26.75 20.49
C SER A 51 -7.84 26.15 19.15
N LEU A 52 -6.58 25.72 19.04
CA LEU A 52 -6.18 24.83 17.96
C LEU A 52 -6.87 23.48 18.21
N PRO A 53 -7.40 22.80 17.17
CA PRO A 53 -7.80 21.43 17.33
C PRO A 53 -6.67 20.70 18.04
N GLU A 54 -7.00 19.86 19.04
CA GLU A 54 -6.02 19.16 19.86
C GLU A 54 -4.84 18.77 18.99
N LEU A 55 -3.68 19.34 19.31
CA LEU A 55 -2.45 18.95 18.62
C LEU A 55 -2.38 17.45 18.73
N TYR A 56 -2.30 16.78 17.60
CA TYR A 56 -2.16 15.33 17.55
C TYR A 56 -0.98 14.94 18.46
N THR A 57 -1.30 14.33 19.59
CA THR A 57 -0.35 14.15 20.71
C THR A 57 0.24 12.76 20.75
N GLY A 58 0.04 11.95 19.72
CA GLY A 58 0.60 10.60 19.69
C GLY A 58 -0.30 9.58 19.01
N GLY A 59 -0.03 8.32 19.25
CA GLY A 59 -0.69 7.21 18.62
C GLY A 59 -2.19 7.10 18.93
N THR A 60 -2.89 6.37 18.09
CA THR A 60 -4.33 6.17 18.20
C THR A 60 -4.68 4.85 18.87
N SER A 61 -5.68 4.89 19.74
CA SER A 61 -6.36 3.72 20.31
C SER A 61 -7.88 3.94 20.24
N TYR A 62 -8.63 2.84 20.23
CA TYR A 62 -10.10 2.88 20.11
C TYR A 62 -10.74 2.01 21.18
N PRO A 63 -12.08 2.10 21.39
CA PRO A 63 -12.80 1.12 22.19
C PRO A 63 -12.54 -0.30 21.69
N ALA A 64 -12.49 -1.27 22.62
CA ALA A 64 -12.34 -2.67 22.25
C ALA A 64 -13.51 -3.13 21.38
N SER A 65 -13.21 -3.96 20.37
CA SER A 65 -14.21 -4.54 19.48
C SER A 65 -15.27 -5.32 20.29
N PRO A 66 -16.57 -5.19 19.95
CA PRO A 66 -17.61 -6.07 20.45
C PRO A 66 -17.48 -7.50 19.90
N LEU A 67 -16.91 -7.67 18.73
CA LEU A 67 -16.58 -8.98 18.15
C LEU A 67 -15.37 -9.58 18.87
N HIS A 68 -15.41 -10.89 19.06
CA HIS A 68 -14.36 -11.61 19.77
C HIS A 68 -13.55 -12.47 18.81
N PHE A 69 -12.25 -12.36 18.90
CA PHE A 69 -11.31 -13.09 18.06
C PHE A 69 -10.34 -13.91 18.92
N ASP A 70 -10.04 -15.13 18.46
CA ASP A 70 -8.91 -15.91 18.93
C ASP A 70 -7.71 -15.63 18.03
N ARG A 71 -6.72 -14.93 18.57
CA ARG A 71 -5.47 -14.78 17.86
C ARG A 71 -4.72 -16.12 17.85
N SER A 72 -4.57 -16.71 16.68
CA SER A 72 -3.65 -17.81 16.48
C SER A 72 -2.23 -17.29 16.69
N GLY A 73 -1.40 -18.05 17.41
CA GLY A 73 -0.02 -17.64 17.69
C GLY A 73 0.72 -17.30 16.40
N SER A 74 1.74 -16.42 16.51
CA SER A 74 2.60 -16.07 15.37
C SER A 74 3.01 -17.34 14.64
N LEU A 75 2.61 -17.44 13.38
CA LEU A 75 3.02 -18.50 12.49
C LEU A 75 4.55 -18.48 12.42
N GLN A 76 5.20 -19.35 13.17
CA GLN A 76 6.63 -19.57 13.00
C GLN A 76 6.79 -20.28 11.66
N THR A 77 7.12 -19.54 10.61
CA THR A 77 7.54 -20.15 9.36
C THR A 77 8.68 -21.11 9.70
N ALA A 78 8.46 -22.40 9.46
CA ALA A 78 9.45 -23.42 9.75
C ALA A 78 10.74 -23.08 8.97
N SER A 79 11.75 -22.62 9.69
CA SER A 79 13.07 -22.43 9.11
C SER A 79 13.71 -23.78 8.95
N ALA A 80 14.19 -24.10 7.75
CA ALA A 80 15.11 -25.20 7.56
C ALA A 80 16.28 -25.05 8.54
N GLU A 81 16.56 -26.10 9.33
CA GLU A 81 17.69 -26.11 10.25
C GLU A 81 18.98 -25.80 9.49
N GLY A 82 19.59 -24.65 9.75
CA GLY A 82 20.95 -24.35 9.29
C GLY A 82 21.18 -23.11 8.45
N SER A 83 20.18 -22.30 8.12
CA SER A 83 20.40 -21.00 7.45
C SER A 83 20.46 -19.83 8.47
N SER A 84 21.26 -18.83 8.18
CA SER A 84 21.19 -17.53 8.89
C SER A 84 19.78 -16.98 8.66
N LYS A 85 18.94 -17.02 9.71
CA LYS A 85 17.55 -16.57 9.62
C LYS A 85 17.52 -15.07 9.33
N GLU A 86 17.15 -14.71 8.13
CA GLU A 86 16.64 -13.37 7.92
C GLU A 86 15.26 -13.26 8.56
N LEU A 87 14.96 -12.11 9.16
CA LEU A 87 13.64 -11.87 9.72
C LEU A 87 12.63 -11.83 8.57
N PRO A 88 11.45 -12.45 8.69
CA PRO A 88 10.46 -12.42 7.63
C PRO A 88 9.98 -11.00 7.40
N LEU A 89 9.77 -10.67 6.13
CA LEU A 89 9.19 -9.43 5.66
C LEU A 89 7.96 -9.81 4.84
N ILE A 90 6.80 -9.81 5.49
CA ILE A 90 5.55 -10.21 4.84
C ILE A 90 4.94 -9.00 4.16
N THR A 91 5.01 -8.99 2.84
CA THR A 91 4.59 -7.88 2.00
C THR A 91 3.13 -7.97 1.55
N ASN A 92 2.61 -9.20 1.43
CA ASN A 92 1.23 -9.44 1.03
C ASN A 92 0.69 -10.70 1.71
N VAL A 93 -0.59 -10.68 2.05
CA VAL A 93 -1.40 -11.84 2.40
C VAL A 93 -2.73 -11.79 1.65
N GLN A 94 -3.23 -12.95 1.23
CA GLN A 94 -4.56 -13.14 0.66
C GLN A 94 -5.22 -14.36 1.32
N ILE A 95 -6.54 -14.37 1.38
CA ILE A 95 -7.33 -15.51 1.85
C ILE A 95 -8.17 -16.02 0.68
N LEU A 96 -7.93 -17.26 0.25
CA LEU A 96 -8.63 -17.89 -0.88
C LEU A 96 -8.52 -19.42 -0.79
N ASP A 97 -9.43 -20.12 -1.47
CA ASP A 97 -9.33 -21.57 -1.71
C ASP A 97 -8.37 -21.80 -2.89
N PHE A 98 -7.08 -21.99 -2.57
CA PHE A 98 -6.04 -22.08 -3.59
C PHE A 98 -6.00 -23.44 -4.28
N ASP A 99 -6.28 -24.53 -3.56
CA ASP A 99 -6.18 -25.88 -4.10
C ASP A 99 -7.53 -26.52 -4.47
N GLY A 100 -8.62 -25.75 -4.39
CA GLY A 100 -9.97 -26.15 -4.80
C GLY A 100 -10.60 -27.20 -3.87
N ASP A 101 -10.14 -27.32 -2.61
CA ASP A 101 -10.68 -28.28 -1.64
C ASP A 101 -11.91 -27.77 -0.87
N GLY A 102 -12.31 -26.53 -1.13
CA GLY A 102 -13.44 -25.85 -0.50
C GLY A 102 -13.09 -25.20 0.84
N LYS A 103 -11.79 -25.05 1.16
CA LYS A 103 -11.32 -24.33 2.35
C LYS A 103 -10.39 -23.20 1.92
N ASN A 104 -10.47 -22.11 2.65
CA ASN A 104 -9.57 -21.01 2.40
C ASN A 104 -8.21 -21.22 3.08
N GLU A 105 -7.17 -20.88 2.36
CA GLU A 105 -5.80 -20.77 2.84
C GLU A 105 -5.35 -19.31 2.86
N ILE A 106 -4.25 -19.05 3.58
CA ILE A 106 -3.51 -17.80 3.50
C ILE A 106 -2.37 -17.99 2.50
N LEU A 107 -2.43 -17.27 1.38
CA LEU A 107 -1.31 -17.09 0.45
C LEU A 107 -0.49 -15.89 0.94
N ALA A 108 0.83 -16.05 1.10
CA ALA A 108 1.65 -14.97 1.66
C ALA A 108 3.00 -14.81 0.95
N CYS A 109 3.36 -13.56 0.64
CA CYS A 109 4.66 -13.18 0.12
C CYS A 109 5.64 -12.89 1.27
N ASP A 110 6.74 -13.65 1.37
CA ASP A 110 7.83 -13.45 2.31
C ASP A 110 9.06 -12.91 1.55
N ALA A 111 9.10 -11.58 1.39
CA ALA A 111 10.17 -10.89 0.67
C ALA A 111 11.54 -11.03 1.37
N GLY A 112 11.56 -11.20 2.70
CA GLY A 112 12.79 -11.42 3.45
C GLY A 112 13.46 -12.76 3.17
N ASN A 113 12.68 -13.77 2.78
CA ASN A 113 13.17 -15.11 2.47
C ASN A 113 12.96 -15.51 0.99
N ASN A 114 12.59 -14.56 0.13
CA ASN A 114 12.45 -14.76 -1.33
C ASN A 114 11.50 -15.90 -1.70
N ARG A 115 10.31 -15.95 -1.10
CA ARG A 115 9.39 -17.08 -1.27
C ARG A 115 7.92 -16.67 -1.15
N VAL A 116 7.05 -17.54 -1.65
CA VAL A 116 5.61 -17.49 -1.41
C VAL A 116 5.21 -18.71 -0.57
N LEU A 117 4.39 -18.47 0.45
CA LEU A 117 3.90 -19.47 1.40
C LEU A 117 2.41 -19.74 1.19
N LEU A 118 2.00 -20.97 1.43
CA LEU A 118 0.60 -21.33 1.60
C LEU A 118 0.40 -21.88 3.01
N ILE A 119 -0.63 -21.36 3.72
CA ILE A 119 -0.87 -21.65 5.13
C ILE A 119 -2.33 -22.03 5.29
N SER A 120 -2.56 -23.23 5.78
CA SER A 120 -3.90 -23.73 6.12
C SER A 120 -4.12 -23.67 7.62
N ILE A 121 -5.34 -23.36 8.04
CA ILE A 121 -5.77 -23.34 9.44
C ILE A 121 -6.94 -24.32 9.59
N ASP A 122 -6.82 -25.27 10.52
CA ASP A 122 -7.92 -26.18 10.78
C ASP A 122 -8.95 -25.58 11.77
N GLN A 123 -10.08 -26.25 11.95
CA GLN A 123 -11.15 -25.84 12.87
C GLN A 123 -10.72 -25.72 14.34
N ALA A 124 -9.59 -26.33 14.72
CA ALA A 124 -8.99 -26.22 16.03
C ALA A 124 -7.98 -25.06 16.14
N GLY A 125 -7.78 -24.29 15.06
CA GLY A 125 -6.81 -23.22 14.97
C GLY A 125 -5.36 -23.70 14.79
N VAL A 126 -5.17 -25.00 14.44
CA VAL A 126 -3.83 -25.55 14.18
C VAL A 126 -3.41 -25.16 12.76
N GLN A 127 -2.26 -24.54 12.69
CA GLN A 127 -1.70 -24.01 11.45
C GLN A 127 -0.69 -24.98 10.85
N THR A 128 -0.77 -25.16 9.54
CA THR A 128 0.24 -25.83 8.73
C THR A 128 0.71 -24.88 7.63
N SER A 129 2.02 -24.80 7.41
CA SER A 129 2.57 -23.95 6.34
C SER A 129 3.47 -24.75 5.43
N ARG A 130 3.41 -24.45 4.14
CA ARG A 130 4.34 -24.97 3.12
C ARG A 130 4.84 -23.84 2.24
N THR A 131 6.09 -23.92 1.83
CA THR A 131 6.59 -23.04 0.75
C THR A 131 5.98 -23.51 -0.55
N LEU A 132 5.30 -22.59 -1.23
CA LEU A 132 4.65 -22.85 -2.51
C LEU A 132 5.62 -22.56 -3.66
N ILE A 133 6.27 -21.41 -3.61
CA ILE A 133 7.28 -20.95 -4.57
C ILE A 133 8.53 -20.51 -3.82
N GLU A 134 9.71 -20.87 -4.35
CA GLU A 134 11.03 -20.46 -3.86
C GLU A 134 11.77 -19.61 -4.91
N ASP A 135 12.81 -18.91 -4.48
CA ASP A 135 13.70 -18.12 -5.33
C ASP A 135 13.03 -17.00 -6.13
N VAL A 136 12.04 -16.34 -5.53
CA VAL A 136 11.43 -15.10 -6.04
C VAL A 136 12.01 -13.90 -5.31
N ALA A 137 12.77 -13.05 -5.99
CA ALA A 137 13.53 -11.98 -5.38
C ALA A 137 12.63 -10.86 -4.80
N ALA A 138 12.42 -10.87 -3.50
CA ALA A 138 11.54 -9.93 -2.77
C ALA A 138 10.14 -9.82 -3.44
N PRO A 139 9.29 -10.87 -3.37
CA PRO A 139 7.93 -10.81 -3.89
C PRO A 139 7.14 -9.74 -3.14
N ALA A 140 6.46 -8.84 -3.88
CA ALA A 140 5.62 -7.80 -3.29
C ALA A 140 4.18 -8.28 -3.12
N HIS A 141 3.60 -8.81 -4.19
CA HIS A 141 2.23 -9.28 -4.27
C HIS A 141 2.19 -10.58 -5.09
N ALA A 142 1.28 -11.48 -4.74
CA ALA A 142 1.04 -12.71 -5.51
C ALA A 142 -0.46 -12.81 -5.79
N THR A 143 -0.85 -12.75 -7.06
CA THR A 143 -2.24 -12.85 -7.49
C THR A 143 -2.49 -14.27 -7.99
N ALA A 144 -3.44 -14.98 -7.37
CA ALA A 144 -3.87 -16.29 -7.82
C ALA A 144 -4.97 -16.15 -8.87
N VAL A 145 -4.76 -16.72 -10.04
CA VAL A 145 -5.67 -16.60 -11.20
C VAL A 145 -5.46 -17.73 -12.17
N ASP A 146 -6.52 -18.27 -12.75
CA ASP A 146 -6.47 -19.24 -13.86
C ASP A 146 -6.21 -18.46 -15.17
N ILE A 147 -4.92 -18.23 -15.51
CA ILE A 147 -4.55 -17.32 -16.61
C ILE A 147 -4.57 -18.00 -17.97
N ASP A 148 -4.52 -19.33 -18.01
CA ASP A 148 -4.56 -20.09 -19.26
C ASP A 148 -5.87 -20.89 -19.46
N ALA A 149 -6.82 -20.70 -18.54
CA ALA A 149 -8.15 -21.29 -18.54
C ALA A 149 -8.14 -22.83 -18.52
N ASP A 150 -7.16 -23.45 -17.83
CA ASP A 150 -7.06 -24.91 -17.69
C ASP A 150 -7.79 -25.44 -16.45
N GLY A 151 -8.24 -24.55 -15.55
CA GLY A 151 -9.03 -24.83 -14.35
C GLY A 151 -8.22 -24.93 -13.06
N ASP A 152 -6.90 -24.84 -13.12
CA ASP A 152 -6.01 -24.74 -11.97
C ASP A 152 -5.61 -23.27 -11.73
N LEU A 153 -5.41 -22.85 -10.46
CA LEU A 153 -4.98 -21.47 -10.17
C LEU A 153 -3.46 -21.32 -10.35
N ASP A 154 -3.07 -20.43 -11.24
CA ASP A 154 -1.70 -19.98 -11.40
C ASP A 154 -1.36 -18.86 -10.42
N LEU A 155 -0.08 -18.48 -10.35
CA LEU A 155 0.38 -17.36 -9.57
C LEU A 155 1.08 -16.33 -10.46
N VAL A 156 0.56 -15.12 -10.50
CA VAL A 156 1.24 -13.95 -11.06
C VAL A 156 1.87 -13.17 -9.92
N ILE A 157 3.20 -13.06 -9.91
CA ILE A 157 3.95 -12.47 -8.81
C ILE A 157 4.63 -11.18 -9.27
N SER A 158 4.32 -10.09 -8.56
CA SER A 158 5.08 -8.84 -8.67
C SER A 158 6.38 -8.95 -7.86
N VAL A 159 7.51 -8.67 -8.51
CA VAL A 159 8.85 -8.85 -7.96
C VAL A 159 9.51 -7.49 -7.78
N LEU A 160 9.82 -7.13 -6.53
CA LEU A 160 10.57 -5.91 -6.23
C LEU A 160 12.05 -6.03 -6.60
N GLY A 161 12.60 -7.26 -6.56
CA GLY A 161 14.04 -7.50 -6.72
C GLY A 161 14.85 -7.19 -5.46
N ASN A 162 14.51 -6.11 -4.74
CA ASN A 162 14.99 -5.79 -3.40
C ASN A 162 13.89 -5.01 -2.63
N ILE A 163 13.96 -5.04 -1.29
CA ILE A 163 12.97 -4.37 -0.44
C ILE A 163 13.25 -2.87 -0.26
N GLN A 164 14.47 -2.42 -0.48
CA GLN A 164 14.85 -1.02 -0.28
C GLN A 164 14.29 -0.15 -1.41
N PRO A 165 13.72 1.04 -1.12
CA PRO A 165 13.26 1.96 -2.15
C PRO A 165 14.44 2.52 -2.93
N ASP A 166 14.49 2.20 -4.21
CA ASP A 166 15.46 2.75 -5.16
C ASP A 166 14.87 2.76 -6.59
N ASP A 167 15.61 3.31 -7.54
CA ASP A 167 15.25 3.32 -8.97
C ASP A 167 15.98 2.22 -9.76
N GLY A 168 16.47 1.18 -9.07
CA GLY A 168 17.14 0.04 -9.71
C GLY A 168 16.22 -0.71 -10.67
N VAL A 169 16.77 -1.12 -11.79
CA VAL A 169 16.09 -1.95 -12.79
C VAL A 169 16.27 -3.42 -12.38
N VAL A 170 15.49 -3.87 -11.40
CA VAL A 170 15.60 -5.20 -10.77
C VAL A 170 14.24 -5.91 -10.65
N GLY A 171 13.17 -5.20 -11.00
CA GLY A 171 11.80 -5.71 -10.92
C GLY A 171 11.45 -6.65 -12.07
N LYS A 172 10.43 -7.46 -11.83
CA LYS A 172 9.87 -8.41 -12.81
C LYS A 172 8.41 -8.65 -12.54
N VAL A 173 7.72 -9.14 -13.56
CA VAL A 173 6.49 -9.94 -13.42
C VAL A 173 6.84 -11.38 -13.72
N GLU A 174 6.62 -12.25 -12.76
CA GLU A 174 6.84 -13.68 -12.90
C GLU A 174 5.52 -14.44 -12.76
N LEU A 175 5.24 -15.30 -13.73
CA LEU A 175 4.09 -16.18 -13.71
C LEU A 175 4.56 -17.61 -13.41
N PHE A 176 3.85 -18.27 -12.53
CA PHE A 176 4.07 -19.66 -12.16
C PHE A 176 2.82 -20.46 -12.56
N GLU A 177 2.88 -21.07 -13.73
CA GLU A 177 1.86 -21.96 -14.27
C GLU A 177 1.75 -23.21 -13.39
N GLN A 178 0.57 -23.45 -12.80
CA GLN A 178 0.31 -24.67 -12.05
C GLN A 178 0.11 -25.84 -13.02
N THR A 179 0.82 -26.93 -12.78
CA THR A 179 0.72 -28.14 -13.58
C THR A 179 0.64 -29.36 -12.65
N LYS A 180 0.26 -30.50 -13.19
CA LYS A 180 0.23 -31.77 -12.44
C LYS A 180 1.57 -32.16 -11.80
N ASN A 181 2.69 -31.56 -12.25
CA ASN A 181 4.04 -31.87 -11.75
C ASN A 181 4.62 -30.76 -10.88
N GLY A 182 3.84 -29.74 -10.51
CA GLY A 182 4.25 -28.52 -9.81
C GLY A 182 4.26 -27.32 -10.73
N PHE A 183 4.87 -26.23 -10.30
CA PHE A 183 4.87 -24.96 -11.02
C PHE A 183 5.94 -24.89 -12.10
N VAL A 184 5.58 -24.28 -13.23
CA VAL A 184 6.50 -23.89 -14.31
C VAL A 184 6.63 -22.36 -14.30
N ARG A 185 7.85 -21.85 -14.18
CA ARG A 185 8.12 -20.41 -14.11
C ARG A 185 8.26 -19.79 -15.49
N HIS A 186 7.52 -18.73 -15.75
CA HIS A 186 7.62 -17.86 -16.92
C HIS A 186 7.98 -16.46 -16.46
N VAL A 187 8.93 -15.79 -17.14
CA VAL A 187 9.22 -14.38 -16.92
C VAL A 187 8.42 -13.58 -17.94
N ILE A 188 7.41 -12.87 -17.47
CA ILE A 188 6.46 -12.12 -18.33
C ILE A 188 7.00 -10.73 -18.66
N LEU A 189 7.60 -10.07 -17.67
CA LEU A 189 8.21 -8.75 -17.81
C LEU A 189 9.52 -8.73 -17.01
N ASP A 190 10.58 -8.20 -17.59
CA ASP A 190 11.86 -7.95 -16.91
C ASP A 190 12.46 -6.61 -17.39
N ASP A 191 13.68 -6.29 -16.94
CA ASP A 191 14.37 -5.04 -17.24
C ASP A 191 13.55 -3.77 -16.89
N VAL A 192 12.65 -3.88 -15.90
CA VAL A 192 11.87 -2.77 -15.35
C VAL A 192 12.30 -2.45 -13.92
N ARG A 193 11.83 -1.31 -13.40
CA ARG A 193 11.97 -0.99 -11.99
C ARG A 193 11.12 -1.93 -11.15
N ARG A 194 11.22 -1.79 -9.86
CA ARG A 194 10.54 -2.63 -8.88
C ARG A 194 9.04 -2.75 -9.20
N VAL A 195 8.54 -3.97 -9.41
CA VAL A 195 7.11 -4.18 -9.62
C VAL A 195 6.44 -4.33 -8.27
N ALA A 196 5.51 -3.44 -7.96
CA ALA A 196 4.81 -3.39 -6.68
C ALA A 196 3.51 -4.20 -6.69
N ASP A 197 2.75 -4.15 -7.79
CA ASP A 197 1.46 -4.82 -7.90
C ASP A 197 1.19 -5.29 -9.34
N VAL A 198 0.42 -6.36 -9.47
CA VAL A 198 -0.05 -6.90 -10.76
C VAL A 198 -1.47 -7.42 -10.57
N GLN A 199 -2.42 -6.94 -11.39
CA GLN A 199 -3.82 -7.36 -11.35
C GLN A 199 -4.30 -7.82 -12.73
N PRO A 200 -5.06 -8.94 -12.80
CA PRO A 200 -5.58 -9.47 -14.05
C PRO A 200 -6.87 -8.75 -14.49
N GLY A 201 -7.10 -8.73 -15.80
CA GLY A 201 -8.33 -8.27 -16.41
C GLY A 201 -8.31 -8.49 -17.92
N ASP A 202 -9.44 -8.83 -18.53
CA ASP A 202 -9.60 -8.88 -19.98
C ASP A 202 -9.90 -7.45 -20.49
N PHE A 203 -8.84 -6.68 -20.83
CA PHE A 203 -8.98 -5.25 -21.15
C PHE A 203 -9.33 -4.99 -22.60
N ASP A 204 -9.11 -5.93 -23.51
CA ASP A 204 -9.46 -5.76 -24.91
C ASP A 204 -10.63 -6.63 -25.36
N GLN A 205 -11.19 -7.42 -24.43
CA GLN A 205 -12.36 -8.30 -24.61
C GLN A 205 -12.12 -9.40 -25.65
N ASP A 206 -10.91 -9.91 -25.73
CA ASP A 206 -10.58 -11.04 -26.61
C ASP A 206 -10.78 -12.42 -25.96
N GLY A 207 -10.99 -12.44 -24.62
CA GLY A 207 -11.28 -13.62 -23.80
C GLY A 207 -10.06 -14.18 -23.09
N ASP A 208 -8.87 -13.66 -23.33
CA ASP A 208 -7.65 -13.99 -22.60
C ASP A 208 -7.43 -12.94 -21.50
N LEU A 209 -6.92 -13.37 -20.33
CA LEU A 209 -6.64 -12.42 -19.24
C LEU A 209 -5.33 -11.69 -19.48
N ASP A 210 -5.40 -10.37 -19.50
CA ASP A 210 -4.29 -9.43 -19.49
C ASP A 210 -3.84 -9.08 -18.07
N LEU A 211 -2.81 -8.23 -17.94
CA LEU A 211 -2.29 -7.78 -16.65
C LEU A 211 -2.13 -6.26 -16.61
N ALA A 212 -2.70 -5.63 -15.57
CA ALA A 212 -2.34 -4.28 -15.15
C ALA A 212 -1.14 -4.34 -14.21
N VAL A 213 -0.13 -3.49 -14.40
CA VAL A 213 1.14 -3.57 -13.66
C VAL A 213 1.54 -2.20 -13.10
N ALA A 214 1.77 -2.14 -11.78
CA ALA A 214 2.38 -1.00 -11.10
C ALA A 214 3.90 -1.19 -11.01
N VAL A 215 4.65 -0.39 -11.74
CA VAL A 215 6.10 -0.36 -11.68
C VAL A 215 6.54 0.80 -10.79
N PHE A 216 6.95 0.48 -9.58
CA PHE A 216 7.42 1.48 -8.62
C PHE A 216 8.82 1.96 -8.95
N GLY A 217 9.02 3.28 -8.94
CA GLY A 217 10.31 3.91 -8.89
C GLY A 217 10.21 5.18 -8.07
N TYR A 218 11.23 5.45 -7.27
CA TYR A 218 11.26 6.61 -6.38
C TYR A 218 11.15 7.94 -7.14
N ASN A 219 11.83 8.03 -8.28
CA ASN A 219 11.80 9.20 -9.17
C ASN A 219 11.11 8.90 -10.51
N ARG A 220 10.85 7.63 -10.83
CA ARG A 220 10.35 7.20 -12.15
C ARG A 220 9.59 5.90 -12.01
N GLY A 221 8.30 5.95 -11.93
CA GLY A 221 7.40 4.80 -12.00
C GLY A 221 6.64 4.74 -13.32
N GLU A 222 5.95 3.65 -13.53
CA GLU A 222 5.14 3.41 -14.74
C GLU A 222 3.91 2.59 -14.36
N VAL A 223 2.81 2.81 -15.08
CA VAL A 223 1.67 1.89 -15.15
C VAL A 223 1.66 1.29 -16.53
N LEU A 224 1.64 -0.03 -16.59
CA LEU A 224 1.63 -0.78 -17.84
C LEU A 224 0.37 -1.62 -17.93
N TRP A 225 -0.11 -1.84 -19.13
CA TRP A 225 -0.97 -2.93 -19.54
C TRP A 225 -0.13 -3.94 -20.30
N LEU A 226 -0.12 -5.19 -19.86
CA LEU A 226 0.50 -6.30 -20.56
C LEU A 226 -0.60 -7.08 -21.27
N GLU A 227 -0.70 -6.90 -22.60
CA GLU A 227 -1.66 -7.57 -23.46
C GLU A 227 -1.23 -9.03 -23.66
N ASN A 228 -2.09 -9.97 -23.33
CA ASN A 228 -1.85 -11.40 -23.48
C ASN A 228 -2.05 -11.83 -24.94
N GLN A 229 -1.03 -12.43 -25.53
CA GLN A 229 -1.06 -12.92 -26.91
C GLN A 229 -1.20 -14.45 -26.97
N GLY A 230 -1.57 -15.07 -25.84
CA GLY A 230 -1.60 -16.51 -25.67
C GLY A 230 -0.23 -17.16 -25.46
N ASN A 231 -0.21 -18.39 -24.97
CA ASN A 231 1.00 -19.16 -24.67
C ASN A 231 2.01 -18.39 -23.80
N PHE A 232 1.53 -17.63 -22.79
CA PHE A 232 2.34 -16.82 -21.87
C PHE A 232 3.24 -15.79 -22.57
N GLN A 233 2.83 -15.31 -23.73
CA GLN A 233 3.48 -14.22 -24.44
C GLN A 233 2.67 -12.93 -24.21
N PHE A 234 3.35 -11.91 -23.71
CA PHE A 234 2.73 -10.62 -23.41
C PHE A 234 3.42 -9.49 -24.16
N VAL A 235 2.63 -8.46 -24.52
CA VAL A 235 3.12 -7.21 -25.12
C VAL A 235 2.86 -6.07 -24.15
N ASP A 236 3.89 -5.31 -23.80
CA ASP A 236 3.77 -4.19 -22.89
C ASP A 236 3.26 -2.92 -23.58
N HIS A 237 2.26 -2.29 -22.97
CA HIS A 237 1.70 -1.00 -23.36
C HIS A 237 1.84 -0.02 -22.19
N LEU A 238 2.54 1.08 -22.41
CA LEU A 238 2.69 2.13 -21.41
C LEU A 238 1.42 2.96 -21.30
N LEU A 239 0.76 2.96 -20.14
CA LEU A 239 -0.40 3.79 -19.84
C LEU A 239 0.00 5.13 -19.23
N HIS A 240 0.94 5.12 -18.26
CA HIS A 240 1.32 6.32 -17.52
C HIS A 240 2.77 6.27 -17.03
N ARG A 241 3.36 7.46 -16.80
CA ARG A 241 4.62 7.63 -16.11
C ARG A 241 4.47 8.57 -14.95
N ALA A 242 4.61 8.03 -13.74
CA ALA A 242 4.60 8.80 -12.51
C ALA A 242 5.46 8.09 -11.45
N PRO A 243 6.15 8.83 -10.55
CA PRO A 243 6.89 8.20 -9.47
C PRO A 243 5.94 7.61 -8.43
N GLY A 244 6.32 6.46 -7.85
CA GLY A 244 5.58 5.89 -6.72
C GLY A 244 4.25 5.22 -7.06
N THR A 245 4.09 4.63 -8.24
CA THR A 245 2.92 3.78 -8.54
C THR A 245 3.04 2.47 -7.78
N ILE A 246 2.06 2.15 -6.89
CA ILE A 246 2.14 1.00 -5.97
C ILE A 246 0.99 0.01 -6.09
N HIS A 247 -0.21 0.45 -6.45
CA HIS A 247 -1.37 -0.41 -6.61
C HIS A 247 -2.11 -0.12 -7.90
N VAL A 248 -2.70 -1.15 -8.48
CA VAL A 248 -3.46 -1.08 -9.74
C VAL A 248 -4.78 -1.86 -9.65
N PRO A 249 -5.71 -1.47 -8.73
CA PRO A 249 -7.02 -2.11 -8.69
C PRO A 249 -7.72 -2.02 -10.04
N VAL A 250 -8.43 -3.10 -10.39
CA VAL A 250 -9.13 -3.28 -11.66
C VAL A 250 -10.62 -3.49 -11.38
N ALA A 251 -11.46 -2.66 -11.95
CA ALA A 251 -12.92 -2.78 -11.89
C ALA A 251 -13.57 -1.98 -13.00
N ASP A 252 -14.85 -2.19 -13.25
CA ASP A 252 -15.69 -1.32 -14.07
C ASP A 252 -16.10 -0.10 -13.20
N PHE A 253 -15.36 1.02 -13.31
CA PHE A 253 -15.59 2.20 -12.47
C PHE A 253 -16.63 3.17 -13.04
N ASP A 254 -17.04 3.04 -14.30
CA ASP A 254 -18.04 3.93 -14.90
C ASP A 254 -19.33 3.22 -15.33
N GLY A 255 -19.41 1.90 -15.11
CA GLY A 255 -20.61 1.10 -15.34
C GLY A 255 -20.88 0.81 -16.83
N ASP A 256 -19.86 0.91 -17.70
CA ASP A 256 -20.01 0.67 -19.14
C ASP A 256 -19.79 -0.78 -19.56
N GLY A 257 -19.26 -1.61 -18.67
CA GLY A 257 -19.00 -3.04 -18.83
C GLY A 257 -17.59 -3.39 -19.27
N ASP A 258 -16.71 -2.40 -19.49
CA ASP A 258 -15.30 -2.58 -19.75
C ASP A 258 -14.52 -2.46 -18.43
N LEU A 259 -13.46 -3.25 -18.25
CA LEU A 259 -12.63 -3.15 -17.04
C LEU A 259 -11.66 -1.97 -17.15
N ASP A 260 -11.69 -1.11 -16.16
CA ASP A 260 -10.80 0.02 -15.99
C ASP A 260 -9.68 -0.29 -15.00
N ILE A 261 -8.67 0.58 -14.93
CA ILE A 261 -7.56 0.50 -14.01
C ILE A 261 -7.50 1.80 -13.21
N ALA A 262 -7.40 1.72 -11.87
CA ALA A 262 -7.04 2.86 -11.05
C ALA A 262 -5.62 2.68 -10.49
N THR A 263 -4.98 3.78 -10.05
CA THR A 263 -3.68 3.73 -9.38
C THR A 263 -3.51 4.88 -8.40
N ILE A 264 -2.68 4.68 -7.40
CA ILE A 264 -2.16 5.73 -6.53
C ILE A 264 -0.71 6.05 -6.90
N VAL A 265 -0.42 7.31 -7.14
CA VAL A 265 0.92 7.89 -7.26
C VAL A 265 1.29 8.39 -5.88
N SER A 266 2.28 7.78 -5.23
CA SER A 266 2.59 8.00 -3.80
C SER A 266 3.87 8.81 -3.56
N GLN A 267 4.53 9.29 -4.61
CA GLN A 267 5.75 10.09 -4.52
C GLN A 267 5.53 11.48 -5.14
N GLU A 268 6.17 12.50 -4.60
CA GLU A 268 5.97 13.92 -4.96
C GLU A 268 4.56 14.41 -4.60
N GLU A 269 3.74 14.83 -5.56
CA GLU A 269 2.32 15.15 -5.35
C GLU A 269 1.52 13.84 -5.39
N GLU A 270 0.80 13.52 -4.31
CA GLU A 270 0.03 12.29 -4.28
C GLU A 270 -1.26 12.44 -5.08
N GLU A 271 -1.50 11.51 -6.00
CA GLU A 271 -2.59 11.58 -6.97
C GLU A 271 -3.26 10.22 -7.17
N LEU A 272 -4.61 10.20 -7.17
CA LEU A 272 -5.39 9.09 -7.69
C LEU A 272 -5.63 9.32 -9.18
N VAL A 273 -5.20 8.37 -9.98
CA VAL A 273 -5.34 8.36 -11.44
C VAL A 273 -6.12 7.12 -11.87
N ALA A 274 -7.03 7.27 -12.83
CA ALA A 274 -7.67 6.15 -13.48
C ALA A 274 -7.36 6.14 -14.98
N PHE A 275 -7.45 4.95 -15.53
CA PHE A 275 -7.35 4.70 -16.97
C PHE A 275 -8.67 4.11 -17.40
N GLU A 276 -9.56 5.00 -17.90
CA GLU A 276 -10.85 4.64 -18.50
C GLU A 276 -10.62 3.82 -19.76
N ASN A 277 -11.09 2.59 -19.76
CA ASN A 277 -11.08 1.73 -20.94
C ASN A 277 -12.18 2.17 -21.89
N LEU A 278 -11.83 2.46 -23.12
CA LEU A 278 -12.77 2.87 -24.19
C LEU A 278 -13.07 1.71 -25.14
N GLY A 279 -12.77 0.49 -24.71
CA GLY A 279 -12.84 -0.74 -25.49
C GLY A 279 -11.65 -0.95 -26.43
N GLN A 280 -11.38 -2.23 -26.72
CA GLN A 280 -10.29 -2.67 -27.60
C GLN A 280 -8.89 -2.19 -27.12
N GLY A 281 -8.63 -2.24 -25.80
CA GLY A 281 -7.35 -1.85 -25.22
C GLY A 281 -6.99 -0.37 -25.38
N LYS A 282 -7.99 0.51 -25.51
CA LYS A 282 -7.76 1.96 -25.63
C LYS A 282 -8.08 2.65 -24.33
N PHE A 283 -7.08 3.19 -23.68
CA PHE A 283 -7.23 3.85 -22.41
C PHE A 283 -7.18 5.37 -22.52
N LYS A 284 -7.96 6.03 -21.64
CA LYS A 284 -7.95 7.46 -21.43
C LYS A 284 -7.64 7.77 -19.97
N THR A 285 -6.54 8.46 -19.74
CA THR A 285 -6.12 8.87 -18.40
C THR A 285 -7.07 9.91 -17.79
N ARG A 286 -7.44 9.71 -16.52
CA ARG A 286 -8.23 10.60 -15.70
C ARG A 286 -7.55 10.87 -14.37
N SER A 287 -7.40 12.13 -13.99
CA SER A 287 -7.03 12.53 -12.62
C SER A 287 -8.31 12.56 -11.80
N LEU A 288 -8.40 11.73 -10.77
CA LEU A 288 -9.58 11.63 -9.90
C LEU A 288 -9.45 12.55 -8.70
N TRP A 289 -8.26 12.60 -8.12
CA TRP A 289 -7.96 13.40 -6.94
C TRP A 289 -6.46 13.65 -6.81
N MET A 290 -6.10 14.75 -6.17
CA MET A 290 -4.72 15.13 -5.90
C MET A 290 -4.64 15.88 -4.57
N THR A 291 -3.55 15.69 -3.84
CA THR A 291 -3.24 16.45 -2.62
C THR A 291 -1.88 17.13 -2.71
N PRO A 292 -1.75 18.39 -2.24
CA PRO A 292 -0.44 19.02 -2.10
C PRO A 292 0.35 18.51 -0.87
N ASN A 293 -0.24 17.60 -0.08
CA ASN A 293 0.45 17.00 1.05
C ASN A 293 1.33 15.85 0.54
N MET A 294 2.61 16.10 0.34
CA MET A 294 3.59 15.13 -0.12
C MET A 294 3.95 14.07 0.93
N ASP A 295 3.47 14.24 2.16
CA ASP A 295 3.72 13.33 3.28
C ASP A 295 2.42 12.64 3.72
N LEU A 296 1.39 12.55 2.86
CA LEU A 296 0.15 11.84 3.20
C LEU A 296 0.43 10.38 3.49
N GLY A 297 1.39 9.80 2.76
CA GLY A 297 1.83 8.43 2.94
C GLY A 297 0.81 7.43 2.40
N SER A 298 0.35 7.62 1.18
CA SER A 298 -0.54 6.66 0.50
C SER A 298 0.14 5.30 0.40
N ALA A 299 -0.41 4.30 1.09
CA ALA A 299 0.22 2.99 1.27
C ALA A 299 -0.54 1.86 0.59
N GLY A 300 -1.86 1.96 0.49
CA GLY A 300 -2.74 0.98 -0.11
C GLY A 300 -3.74 1.62 -1.06
N LEU A 301 -4.33 0.83 -1.93
CA LEU A 301 -5.49 1.21 -2.74
C LEU A 301 -6.30 -0.04 -3.05
N ILE A 302 -7.52 -0.08 -2.58
CA ILE A 302 -8.48 -1.16 -2.85
C ILE A 302 -9.78 -0.58 -3.39
N HIS A 303 -10.62 -1.41 -3.99
CA HIS A 303 -11.94 -1.02 -4.45
C HIS A 303 -13.04 -1.90 -3.85
N ALA A 304 -14.21 -1.33 -3.66
CA ALA A 304 -15.43 -2.03 -3.27
C ALA A 304 -16.62 -1.10 -3.52
N ASP A 305 -17.81 -1.63 -3.69
CA ASP A 305 -19.07 -0.89 -3.64
C ASP A 305 -19.44 -0.72 -2.14
N LEU A 306 -18.80 0.27 -1.48
CA LEU A 306 -18.82 0.37 0.00
C LEU A 306 -20.16 0.86 0.55
N ASP A 307 -20.93 1.61 -0.23
CA ASP A 307 -22.27 2.08 0.13
C ASP A 307 -23.40 1.32 -0.55
N GLN A 308 -23.05 0.29 -1.33
CA GLN A 308 -23.95 -0.63 -2.00
C GLN A 308 -24.92 0.07 -2.97
N ASP A 309 -24.45 1.12 -3.65
CA ASP A 309 -25.22 1.85 -4.67
C ASP A 309 -25.06 1.29 -6.08
N GLY A 310 -24.13 0.37 -6.29
CA GLY A 310 -23.83 -0.34 -7.54
C GLY A 310 -22.58 0.17 -8.26
N ASP A 311 -21.99 1.27 -7.82
CA ASP A 311 -20.77 1.83 -8.38
C ASP A 311 -19.54 1.40 -7.54
N GLN A 312 -18.39 1.15 -8.20
CA GLN A 312 -17.17 0.77 -7.49
C GLN A 312 -16.47 2.00 -6.93
N ASP A 313 -16.25 2.00 -5.62
CA ASP A 313 -15.53 3.04 -4.90
C ASP A 313 -14.03 2.72 -4.78
N LEU A 314 -13.24 3.72 -4.35
CA LEU A 314 -11.84 3.56 -4.02
C LEU A 314 -11.61 3.83 -2.53
N ILE A 315 -10.86 2.95 -1.87
CA ILE A 315 -10.49 3.08 -0.46
C ILE A 315 -8.98 3.18 -0.36
N LEU A 316 -8.49 4.24 0.29
CA LEU A 316 -7.08 4.62 0.37
C LEU A 316 -6.62 4.62 1.83
N PRO A 317 -5.98 3.56 2.32
CA PRO A 317 -5.14 3.62 3.51
C PRO A 317 -3.96 4.56 3.31
N ALA A 318 -3.74 5.49 4.25
CA ALA A 318 -2.68 6.50 4.18
C ALA A 318 -1.97 6.65 5.53
N GLY A 319 -0.69 6.36 5.56
CA GLY A 319 0.12 6.39 6.78
C GLY A 319 1.49 5.77 6.61
N ASP A 320 1.95 5.55 5.36
CA ASP A 320 3.32 5.16 5.07
C ASP A 320 4.25 6.34 5.35
N ASN A 321 5.21 6.12 6.21
CA ASN A 321 6.32 7.01 6.49
C ASN A 321 7.62 6.21 6.70
N LEU A 322 7.78 5.14 5.92
CA LEU A 322 8.98 4.28 5.95
C LEU A 322 10.28 5.04 5.69
N GLU A 323 10.22 6.14 4.98
CA GLU A 323 11.36 6.97 4.62
C GLU A 323 11.80 7.88 5.76
N ASP A 324 10.93 8.13 6.74
CA ASP A 324 11.25 8.96 7.89
C ASP A 324 12.29 8.28 8.78
N PHE A 325 13.28 9.05 9.22
CA PHE A 325 14.30 8.54 10.15
C PHE A 325 13.67 8.06 11.47
N ASP A 326 12.64 8.75 11.94
CA ASP A 326 11.89 8.44 13.15
C ASP A 326 10.39 8.44 12.77
N ALA A 327 9.94 7.31 12.21
CA ALA A 327 8.56 7.16 11.75
C ALA A 327 7.59 7.28 12.92
N TYR A 328 6.69 8.24 12.83
CA TYR A 328 5.71 8.56 13.85
C TYR A 328 4.36 8.90 13.20
N PRO A 329 3.24 8.50 13.80
CA PRO A 329 1.93 8.79 13.22
C PRO A 329 1.70 10.29 13.05
N GLN A 330 1.10 10.66 11.93
CA GLN A 330 0.81 12.05 11.57
C GLN A 330 -0.70 12.34 11.66
N PRO A 331 -1.13 13.59 11.87
CA PRO A 331 -2.53 13.93 12.05
C PRO A 331 -3.40 13.72 10.80
N TYR A 332 -2.78 13.58 9.64
CA TYR A 332 -3.45 13.29 8.37
C TYR A 332 -3.44 11.80 8.01
N HIS A 333 -2.75 10.93 8.76
CA HIS A 333 -2.84 9.48 8.59
C HIS A 333 -4.26 8.97 8.85
N GLY A 334 -4.65 7.91 8.19
CA GLY A 334 -5.96 7.29 8.34
C GLY A 334 -6.41 6.53 7.10
N CYS A 335 -7.71 6.39 6.95
CA CYS A 335 -8.31 5.80 5.77
C CYS A 335 -9.23 6.81 5.11
N TYR A 336 -9.14 6.90 3.80
CA TYR A 336 -9.98 7.76 2.97
C TYR A 336 -10.80 6.90 2.03
N TRP A 337 -12.09 7.13 2.02
CA TRP A 337 -13.03 6.58 1.06
C TRP A 337 -13.34 7.63 -0.01
N PHE A 338 -13.20 7.26 -1.25
CA PHE A 338 -13.56 8.04 -2.42
C PHE A 338 -14.84 7.43 -3.00
N GLU A 339 -15.99 7.97 -2.56
CA GLU A 339 -17.33 7.61 -3.02
C GLU A 339 -17.44 7.94 -4.52
N ASN A 340 -17.69 6.92 -5.33
CA ASN A 340 -17.98 7.09 -6.74
C ASN A 340 -19.42 7.57 -6.90
N THR A 341 -19.60 8.74 -7.48
CA THR A 341 -20.93 9.36 -7.68
C THR A 341 -21.34 9.35 -9.14
N GLY A 342 -20.73 8.48 -9.93
CA GLY A 342 -20.92 8.37 -11.37
C GLY A 342 -20.19 9.42 -12.20
N ASP A 343 -20.11 9.21 -13.51
CA ASP A 343 -19.41 10.11 -14.45
C ASP A 343 -17.95 10.42 -14.05
N TRP A 344 -17.22 9.48 -13.47
CA TRP A 344 -15.84 9.65 -12.99
C TRP A 344 -15.68 10.74 -11.94
N LYS A 345 -16.68 10.93 -11.08
CA LYS A 345 -16.65 11.90 -9.99
C LYS A 345 -16.56 11.19 -8.66
N PHE A 346 -15.46 11.36 -8.00
CA PHE A 346 -15.18 10.78 -6.71
C PHE A 346 -15.23 11.84 -5.61
N LYS A 347 -15.96 11.54 -4.52
CA LYS A 347 -16.09 12.41 -3.37
C LYS A 347 -15.34 11.84 -2.19
N GLN A 348 -14.34 12.57 -1.71
CA GLN A 348 -13.47 12.14 -0.61
C GLN A 348 -14.16 12.24 0.74
N HIS A 349 -14.09 11.14 1.51
CA HIS A 349 -14.44 11.05 2.93
C HIS A 349 -13.26 10.51 3.72
N ARG A 350 -13.00 11.06 4.90
CA ARG A 350 -12.06 10.47 5.84
C ARG A 350 -12.84 9.60 6.82
N ILE A 351 -12.70 8.29 6.75
CA ILE A 351 -13.46 7.33 7.55
C ILE A 351 -12.68 6.81 8.77
N SER A 352 -11.37 7.03 8.84
CA SER A 352 -10.53 6.69 9.99
C SER A 352 -9.43 7.70 10.22
N ASN A 353 -8.94 7.79 11.45
CA ASN A 353 -7.76 8.55 11.85
C ASN A 353 -6.69 7.64 12.49
N LEU A 354 -6.67 6.36 12.14
CA LEU A 354 -5.65 5.43 12.61
C LEU A 354 -4.26 5.91 12.18
N GLY A 355 -3.38 6.11 13.16
CA GLY A 355 -2.01 6.51 12.88
C GLY A 355 -1.25 5.42 12.15
N GLY A 356 -0.50 5.80 11.09
CA GLY A 356 0.30 4.85 10.30
C GLY A 356 -0.50 3.77 9.60
N THR A 357 -1.73 4.08 9.17
CA THR A 357 -2.57 3.15 8.41
C THR A 357 -1.86 2.74 7.12
N TYR A 358 -1.67 1.42 6.92
CA TYR A 358 -0.87 0.95 5.79
C TYR A 358 -1.67 0.13 4.79
N ALA A 359 -2.54 -0.76 5.25
CA ALA A 359 -3.39 -1.57 4.40
C ALA A 359 -4.79 -1.71 4.99
N GLY A 360 -5.73 -2.08 4.15
CA GLY A 360 -7.10 -2.39 4.52
C GLY A 360 -7.69 -3.50 3.67
N ASP A 361 -8.80 -4.04 4.14
CA ASP A 361 -9.65 -4.97 3.41
C ASP A 361 -11.12 -4.70 3.72
N VAL A 362 -12.03 -5.08 2.85
CA VAL A 362 -13.47 -4.80 2.94
C VAL A 362 -14.26 -6.10 3.03
N THR A 363 -15.11 -6.21 4.04
CA THR A 363 -15.97 -7.37 4.27
C THR A 363 -17.14 -7.00 5.18
N ASP A 364 -18.24 -7.71 5.10
CA ASP A 364 -19.29 -7.70 6.13
C ASP A 364 -18.79 -8.51 7.34
N LEU A 365 -18.12 -7.82 8.29
CA LEU A 365 -17.38 -8.49 9.38
C LEU A 365 -18.32 -8.97 10.49
N ASP A 366 -19.42 -8.26 10.76
CA ASP A 366 -20.37 -8.61 11.82
C ASP A 366 -21.63 -9.34 11.34
N GLY A 367 -21.80 -9.46 10.02
CA GLY A 367 -22.87 -10.22 9.39
C GLY A 367 -24.21 -9.46 9.36
N ASP A 368 -24.18 -8.12 9.40
CA ASP A 368 -25.37 -7.28 9.36
C ASP A 368 -25.83 -6.92 7.93
N GLY A 369 -24.98 -7.19 6.94
CA GLY A 369 -25.23 -7.00 5.52
C GLY A 369 -24.58 -5.75 4.93
N ASP A 370 -23.97 -4.89 5.75
CA ASP A 370 -23.25 -3.71 5.33
C ASP A 370 -21.74 -4.02 5.21
N LEU A 371 -21.05 -3.38 4.30
CA LEU A 371 -19.62 -3.61 4.13
C LEU A 371 -18.82 -2.76 5.14
N ASP A 372 -17.97 -3.43 5.90
CA ASP A 372 -17.04 -2.87 6.87
C ASP A 372 -15.64 -2.74 6.30
N VAL A 373 -14.76 -2.02 7.00
CA VAL A 373 -13.34 -1.89 6.63
C VAL A 373 -12.45 -2.35 7.76
N VAL A 374 -11.57 -3.32 7.49
CA VAL A 374 -10.52 -3.76 8.41
C VAL A 374 -9.22 -3.05 8.05
N LEU A 375 -8.56 -2.43 9.02
CA LEU A 375 -7.35 -1.64 8.82
C LEU A 375 -6.21 -2.13 9.70
N VAL A 376 -4.98 -2.07 9.17
CA VAL A 376 -3.75 -2.34 9.90
C VAL A 376 -2.83 -1.12 9.93
N SER A 377 -2.03 -1.03 11.00
CA SER A 377 -1.09 0.06 11.20
C SER A 377 0.35 -0.43 11.21
N MET A 378 1.19 0.23 10.42
CA MET A 378 2.62 0.02 10.40
C MET A 378 3.36 0.90 11.43
N THR A 379 2.96 2.15 11.58
CA THR A 379 3.75 3.17 12.31
C THR A 379 2.97 3.97 13.34
N ASN A 380 2.07 3.31 14.08
CA ASN A 380 1.44 3.96 15.24
C ASN A 380 2.51 4.27 16.33
N ASP A 381 2.17 5.04 17.37
CA ASP A 381 3.10 5.25 18.50
C ASP A 381 3.27 3.96 19.31
N TRP A 382 4.25 3.17 18.92
CA TRP A 382 4.55 1.88 19.53
C TRP A 382 5.25 1.98 20.89
N TYR A 383 5.65 3.18 21.33
CA TYR A 383 6.18 3.42 22.68
C TYR A 383 5.07 3.57 23.73
N THR A 384 3.85 3.87 23.28
CA THR A 384 2.66 3.90 24.15
C THR A 384 1.92 2.56 24.07
N PRO A 385 1.92 1.75 25.15
CA PRO A 385 1.22 0.47 25.15
C PRO A 385 -0.28 0.63 24.91
N GLY A 386 -0.87 -0.28 24.14
CA GLY A 386 -2.29 -0.33 23.86
C GLY A 386 -2.77 0.47 22.66
N ASN A 387 -1.86 1.17 21.96
CA ASN A 387 -2.20 1.75 20.66
C ASN A 387 -2.54 0.67 19.64
N ALA A 388 -3.53 0.96 18.79
CA ALA A 388 -4.12 0.00 17.86
C ALA A 388 -3.15 -0.41 16.77
N SER A 389 -3.02 -1.70 16.52
CA SER A 389 -2.35 -2.27 15.35
C SER A 389 -3.33 -2.82 14.31
N LEU A 390 -4.49 -3.29 14.79
CA LEU A 390 -5.56 -3.83 13.98
C LEU A 390 -6.88 -3.21 14.43
N VAL A 391 -7.63 -2.65 13.50
CA VAL A 391 -8.86 -1.89 13.71
C VAL A 391 -9.93 -2.36 12.75
N TRP A 392 -11.16 -2.37 13.21
CA TRP A 392 -12.35 -2.56 12.42
C TRP A 392 -13.19 -1.27 12.42
N LEU A 393 -13.64 -0.86 11.25
CA LEU A 393 -14.56 0.26 11.04
C LEU A 393 -15.94 -0.33 10.75
N GLU A 394 -16.80 -0.38 11.78
CA GLU A 394 -18.21 -0.76 11.66
C GLU A 394 -18.94 0.29 10.83
N ASN A 395 -19.55 -0.12 9.72
CA ASN A 395 -20.47 0.67 8.93
C ASN A 395 -21.89 0.43 9.43
N ASP A 396 -22.72 1.46 9.57
CA ASP A 396 -24.10 1.33 10.02
C ASP A 396 -25.13 1.31 8.87
N GLY A 397 -24.67 1.05 7.62
CA GLY A 397 -25.48 1.09 6.42
C GLY A 397 -25.94 2.49 5.99
N GLN A 398 -25.49 3.51 6.70
CA GLN A 398 -25.71 4.93 6.36
C GLN A 398 -24.37 5.66 6.18
N GLN A 399 -23.31 4.89 5.98
CA GLN A 399 -21.92 5.34 5.81
C GLN A 399 -21.38 6.12 7.02
N ASN A 400 -21.89 5.83 8.23
CA ASN A 400 -21.27 6.29 9.47
C ASN A 400 -20.36 5.20 10.01
N PHE A 401 -19.06 5.44 9.93
CA PHE A 401 -18.04 4.49 10.35
C PHE A 401 -17.66 4.68 11.82
N LYS A 402 -17.67 3.59 12.58
CA LYS A 402 -17.24 3.57 13.97
C LYS A 402 -16.03 2.68 14.16
N SER A 403 -14.94 3.26 14.63
CA SER A 403 -13.68 2.54 14.82
C SER A 403 -13.69 1.71 16.10
N TRP A 404 -13.33 0.43 15.96
CA TRP A 404 -13.15 -0.52 17.04
C TRP A 404 -11.76 -1.13 16.99
N GLN A 405 -11.10 -1.23 18.14
CA GLN A 405 -9.81 -1.88 18.25
C GLN A 405 -9.99 -3.39 18.42
N ILE A 406 -9.42 -4.15 17.48
CA ILE A 406 -9.35 -5.61 17.58
C ILE A 406 -8.11 -6.00 18.39
N ASP A 407 -6.95 -5.45 18.05
CA ASP A 407 -5.70 -5.76 18.76
C ASP A 407 -4.71 -4.58 18.76
N SER A 408 -3.73 -4.67 19.64
CA SER A 408 -2.57 -3.75 19.72
C SER A 408 -1.25 -4.45 19.40
N GLU A 409 -1.27 -5.74 19.12
CA GLU A 409 -0.13 -6.58 18.75
C GLU A 409 -0.58 -7.69 17.78
N PRO A 410 0.30 -8.14 16.87
CA PRO A 410 1.65 -7.63 16.62
C PRO A 410 1.62 -6.23 16.02
N ILE A 411 2.76 -5.55 16.07
CA ILE A 411 2.97 -4.22 15.49
C ILE A 411 3.61 -4.33 14.09
N HIS A 412 3.71 -3.20 13.38
CA HIS A 412 4.28 -3.08 12.03
C HIS A 412 3.55 -3.93 10.98
N LEU A 413 2.22 -4.03 11.11
CA LEU A 413 1.38 -4.69 10.12
C LEU A 413 1.28 -3.85 8.85
N VAL A 414 1.47 -4.49 7.69
CA VAL A 414 1.51 -3.83 6.38
C VAL A 414 0.58 -4.45 5.34
N THR A 415 -0.03 -5.58 5.67
CA THR A 415 -0.96 -6.26 4.78
C THR A 415 -2.02 -6.96 5.62
N VAL A 416 -3.24 -7.03 5.11
CA VAL A 416 -4.39 -7.66 5.77
C VAL A 416 -5.31 -8.25 4.71
N ALA A 417 -5.94 -9.36 5.05
CA ALA A 417 -6.99 -9.99 4.26
C ALA A 417 -8.04 -10.58 5.21
N THR A 418 -9.28 -10.65 4.75
CA THR A 418 -10.43 -11.20 5.47
C THR A 418 -11.04 -12.37 4.71
N GLY A 419 -11.58 -13.35 5.43
CA GLY A 419 -12.24 -14.52 4.87
C GLY A 419 -12.40 -15.64 5.89
N ASP A 420 -13.29 -16.58 5.63
CA ASP A 420 -13.56 -17.71 6.53
C ASP A 420 -12.43 -18.75 6.43
N LEU A 421 -11.47 -18.71 7.36
CA LEU A 421 -10.32 -19.62 7.40
C LEU A 421 -10.62 -20.97 8.05
N ASN A 422 -11.63 -21.02 8.94
CA ASN A 422 -11.93 -22.18 9.76
C ASN A 422 -13.23 -22.87 9.36
N GLN A 423 -13.90 -22.40 8.31
CA GLN A 423 -15.17 -22.90 7.76
C GLN A 423 -16.35 -22.81 8.76
N ASP A 424 -16.40 -21.78 9.57
CA ASP A 424 -17.49 -21.57 10.51
C ASP A 424 -18.54 -20.55 10.02
N GLY A 425 -18.33 -20.00 8.83
CA GLY A 425 -19.23 -19.08 8.13
C GLY A 425 -19.08 -17.63 8.56
N ARG A 426 -18.06 -17.28 9.32
CA ARG A 426 -17.73 -15.91 9.72
C ARG A 426 -16.39 -15.48 9.14
N PRO A 427 -16.25 -14.21 8.76
CA PRO A 427 -14.95 -13.71 8.32
C PRO A 427 -13.92 -13.72 9.46
N ASP A 428 -12.78 -14.33 9.20
CA ASP A 428 -11.56 -14.26 9.99
C ASP A 428 -10.63 -13.21 9.38
N ILE A 429 -9.55 -12.88 10.07
CA ILE A 429 -8.57 -11.88 9.61
C ILE A 429 -7.19 -12.50 9.57
N ALA A 430 -6.44 -12.30 8.50
CA ALA A 430 -5.02 -12.57 8.42
C ALA A 430 -4.23 -11.28 8.17
N ALA A 431 -3.09 -11.10 8.84
CA ALA A 431 -2.23 -9.95 8.59
C ALA A 431 -0.75 -10.32 8.66
N GLY A 432 0.06 -9.60 7.88
CA GLY A 432 1.50 -9.74 7.80
C GLY A 432 2.25 -8.50 8.28
N ALA A 433 3.48 -8.70 8.80
CA ALA A 433 4.31 -7.65 9.36
C ALA A 433 5.67 -7.53 8.67
N LEU A 434 6.21 -6.30 8.63
CA LEU A 434 7.59 -6.03 8.21
C LEU A 434 8.51 -5.86 9.41
N ASN A 435 9.57 -6.66 9.49
CA ASN A 435 10.59 -6.59 10.54
C ASN A 435 11.71 -5.58 10.18
N MET A 436 11.35 -4.37 9.79
CA MET A 436 12.30 -3.35 9.34
C MET A 436 12.70 -2.35 10.43
N ARG A 437 11.86 -2.13 11.44
CA ARG A 437 12.03 -1.08 12.45
C ARG A 437 11.85 -1.62 13.86
N LYS A 438 12.40 -0.90 14.83
CA LYS A 438 12.20 -1.16 16.26
C LYS A 438 10.85 -0.60 16.74
N PRO A 439 10.26 -1.16 17.80
CA PRO A 439 10.74 -2.30 18.60
C PRO A 439 10.45 -3.64 17.90
N PHE A 440 11.39 -4.57 17.87
CA PHE A 440 11.25 -5.87 17.19
C PHE A 440 10.63 -6.97 18.06
N ASP A 441 10.51 -6.75 19.37
CA ASP A 441 10.05 -7.76 20.34
C ASP A 441 8.54 -8.03 20.29
N ARG A 442 7.77 -7.18 19.61
CA ARG A 442 6.31 -7.30 19.43
C ARG A 442 5.89 -7.48 17.97
N ILE A 443 6.84 -7.64 17.07
CA ILE A 443 6.55 -7.84 15.65
C ILE A 443 6.17 -9.31 15.42
N GLY A 444 5.02 -9.54 14.79
CA GLY A 444 4.61 -10.85 14.30
C GLY A 444 5.29 -11.19 12.97
N GLN A 445 4.87 -12.31 12.41
CA GLN A 445 5.18 -12.67 11.03
C GLN A 445 3.89 -12.61 10.22
N ILE A 446 3.14 -13.72 10.22
CA ILE A 446 1.76 -13.82 9.78
C ILE A 446 0.96 -14.17 11.03
N SER A 447 -0.08 -13.41 11.29
CA SER A 447 -1.01 -13.64 12.41
C SER A 447 -2.42 -13.76 11.85
N ALA A 448 -3.22 -14.64 12.45
CA ALA A 448 -4.63 -14.74 12.11
C ALA A 448 -5.48 -14.52 13.38
N TRP A 449 -6.62 -13.93 13.21
CA TRP A 449 -7.64 -13.71 14.24
C TRP A 449 -8.91 -14.41 13.82
N LEU A 450 -9.20 -15.54 14.48
CA LEU A 450 -10.38 -16.36 14.19
C LEU A 450 -11.57 -15.81 14.98
N GLN A 451 -12.62 -15.41 14.25
CA GLN A 451 -13.81 -14.83 14.85
C GLN A 451 -14.62 -15.91 15.60
N ARG A 452 -15.05 -15.58 16.80
CA ARG A 452 -15.90 -16.47 17.62
C ARG A 452 -17.37 -16.14 17.49
N ALA A 453 -18.22 -17.16 17.60
CA ALA A 453 -19.64 -16.95 17.81
C ALA A 453 -19.92 -16.18 19.10
N GLU A 454 -20.88 -15.29 19.10
CA GLU A 454 -21.36 -14.64 20.33
C GLU A 454 -21.72 -15.68 21.39
N GLY A 455 -21.13 -15.58 22.57
CA GLY A 455 -21.46 -16.46 23.75
C GLY A 455 -20.61 -17.72 23.86
N GLY A 456 -19.62 -17.97 23.03
CA GLY A 456 -18.61 -19.02 23.17
C GLY A 456 -17.61 -18.67 24.30
N ARG A 457 -17.68 -19.38 25.46
CA ARG A 457 -16.65 -19.31 26.51
C ARG A 457 -15.65 -20.40 26.32
#